data_a4b5f1ff6e61774fb45e0834de0b8d1b
#
_entry.id   a4b5f1ff6e61774fb45e0834de0b8d1b
#
_cell.length_a   1.000
_cell.length_b   1.000
_cell.length_c   1.000
_cell.angle_alpha   90.00
_cell.angle_beta   90.00
_cell.angle_gamma   90.00
#
_symmetry.space_group_name_H-M   'P 1'
#
loop_
_entity.id
_entity.type
_entity.pdbx_description
1 polymer ?
#
loop_
_entity_poly.entity_id
_entity_poly.type
_entity_poly.pdbx_seq_one_letter_code
_entity_poly.pdbx_strand_id
1 'polypeptide(L)'
;MSTRNVRILAFAGSSRAGSYNVRLLAHAVELLRARGADVDVLDLGALDLPLYYADDEAAHGAPAGVQRLREAMRANDALLIASPEYNCFFTPLLKNAIDWASRPDSGQPSPFAGKFAALLAASPGALGGVRGLPALRILLSNLGVLVLPGQLAVPLAHEAFADDGSLRDARLEKTLGEVVGALLTAFKPA
;
A
#
# COMPACT_ATOMS: atom_id res chain seq x y z
N MET A 1 -15.80 -24.49 -10.41
CA MET A 1 -14.94 -23.38 -10.85
C MET A 1 -13.89 -23.17 -9.76
N SER A 2 -12.62 -23.35 -10.06
CA SER A 2 -11.53 -23.12 -9.11
C SER A 2 -11.49 -21.64 -8.77
N THR A 3 -11.83 -21.27 -7.54
CA THR A 3 -11.69 -19.89 -7.06
C THR A 3 -10.20 -19.62 -6.90
N ARG A 4 -9.61 -18.93 -7.87
CA ARG A 4 -8.23 -18.43 -7.75
C ARG A 4 -8.14 -17.55 -6.49
N ASN A 5 -7.15 -17.80 -5.64
CA ASN A 5 -6.88 -16.92 -4.50
C ASN A 5 -6.53 -15.51 -5.00
N VAL A 6 -7.05 -14.50 -4.32
CA VAL A 6 -6.71 -13.10 -4.60
C VAL A 6 -5.25 -12.88 -4.25
N ARG A 7 -4.49 -12.31 -5.18
CA ARG A 7 -3.09 -11.93 -4.98
C ARG A 7 -3.00 -10.46 -4.61
N ILE A 8 -2.34 -10.15 -3.52
CA ILE A 8 -2.27 -8.80 -2.96
C ILE A 8 -0.81 -8.37 -2.84
N LEU A 9 -0.46 -7.24 -3.42
CA LEU A 9 0.82 -6.58 -3.17
C LEU A 9 0.68 -5.62 -1.99
N ALA A 10 1.45 -5.85 -0.94
CA ALA A 10 1.47 -5.03 0.26
C ALA A 10 2.79 -4.25 0.37
N PHE A 11 2.71 -2.94 0.59
CA PHE A 11 3.89 -2.10 0.82
C PHE A 11 3.60 -0.90 1.71
N ALA A 12 4.65 -0.40 2.37
CA ALA A 12 4.57 0.80 3.20
C ALA A 12 5.26 1.99 2.53
N GLY A 13 4.68 3.18 2.69
CA GLY A 13 5.32 4.45 2.32
C GLY A 13 6.42 4.89 3.27
N SER A 14 7.10 3.95 3.93
CA SER A 14 8.20 4.22 4.87
C SER A 14 9.18 3.05 4.89
N SER A 15 10.46 3.37 4.81
CA SER A 15 11.59 2.43 5.01
C SER A 15 12.34 2.67 6.31
N ARG A 16 11.83 3.55 7.20
CA ARG A 16 12.46 3.86 8.48
C ARG A 16 12.46 2.63 9.39
N ALA A 17 13.59 2.32 10.02
CA ALA A 17 13.67 1.31 11.08
C ALA A 17 12.65 1.64 12.20
N GLY A 18 11.85 0.64 12.60
CA GLY A 18 10.79 0.82 13.61
C GLY A 18 9.59 1.65 13.14
N SER A 19 9.32 1.72 11.83
CA SER A 19 8.15 2.41 11.28
C SER A 19 6.85 1.77 11.76
N TYR A 20 5.96 2.57 12.34
CA TYR A 20 4.61 2.13 12.73
C TYR A 20 3.76 1.68 11.53
N ASN A 21 3.97 2.27 10.36
CA ASN A 21 3.28 1.86 9.15
C ASN A 21 3.76 0.51 8.62
N VAL A 22 5.06 0.21 8.73
CA VAL A 22 5.58 -1.13 8.43
C VAL A 22 5.01 -2.16 9.41
N ARG A 23 4.94 -1.82 10.71
CA ARG A 23 4.37 -2.69 11.74
C ARG A 23 2.88 -2.94 11.52
N LEU A 24 2.11 -1.90 11.20
CA LEU A 24 0.68 -2.02 10.86
C LEU A 24 0.47 -2.87 9.60
N LEU A 25 1.29 -2.65 8.57
CA LEU A 25 1.25 -3.44 7.34
C LEU A 25 1.52 -4.91 7.62
N ALA A 26 2.54 -5.22 8.42
CA ALA A 26 2.89 -6.61 8.76
C ALA A 26 1.71 -7.33 9.45
N HIS A 27 1.07 -6.69 10.43
CA HIS A 27 -0.11 -7.25 11.09
C HIS A 27 -1.29 -7.45 10.10
N ALA A 28 -1.54 -6.47 9.24
CA ALA A 28 -2.57 -6.58 8.20
C ALA A 28 -2.30 -7.72 7.21
N VAL A 29 -1.03 -7.95 6.85
CA VAL A 29 -0.60 -9.08 6.00
C VAL A 29 -0.88 -10.41 6.66
N GLU A 30 -0.58 -10.55 7.95
CA GLU A 30 -0.89 -11.79 8.70
C GLU A 30 -2.41 -12.06 8.74
N LEU A 31 -3.23 -11.03 8.94
CA LEU A 31 -4.69 -11.18 8.88
C LEU A 31 -5.20 -11.63 7.50
N LEU A 32 -4.58 -11.14 6.43
CA LEU A 32 -4.91 -11.56 5.05
C LEU A 32 -4.50 -13.00 4.79
N ARG A 33 -3.28 -13.38 5.17
CA ARG A 33 -2.74 -14.74 5.01
C ARG A 33 -3.56 -15.76 5.81
N ALA A 34 -3.95 -15.43 7.04
CA ALA A 34 -4.83 -16.26 7.87
C ALA A 34 -6.21 -16.49 7.22
N ARG A 35 -6.63 -15.61 6.31
CA ARG A 35 -7.88 -15.73 5.54
C ARG A 35 -7.68 -16.37 4.15
N GLY A 36 -6.49 -16.91 3.88
CA GLY A 36 -6.17 -17.63 2.63
C GLY A 36 -5.76 -16.74 1.45
N ALA A 37 -5.43 -15.47 1.67
CA ALA A 37 -4.89 -14.62 0.62
C ALA A 37 -3.41 -14.98 0.30
N ASP A 38 -3.03 -14.84 -0.97
CA ASP A 38 -1.64 -14.81 -1.39
C ASP A 38 -1.13 -13.37 -1.31
N VAL A 39 -0.14 -13.10 -0.46
CA VAL A 39 0.32 -11.73 -0.18
C VAL A 39 1.83 -11.60 -0.39
N ASP A 40 2.19 -10.84 -1.42
CA ASP A 40 3.55 -10.38 -1.69
C ASP A 40 3.81 -9.09 -0.88
N VAL A 41 4.94 -9.03 -0.19
CA VAL A 41 5.37 -7.82 0.55
C VAL A 41 6.56 -7.21 -0.15
N LEU A 42 6.48 -5.92 -0.46
CA LEU A 42 7.54 -5.17 -1.13
C LEU A 42 8.05 -4.04 -0.24
N ASP A 43 9.36 -4.00 -0.03
CA ASP A 43 10.02 -2.84 0.61
C ASP A 43 10.37 -1.80 -0.47
N LEU A 44 9.67 -0.66 -0.46
CA LEU A 44 9.93 0.43 -1.39
C LEU A 44 11.33 1.05 -1.22
N GLY A 45 11.88 1.03 0.00
CA GLY A 45 13.23 1.53 0.26
C GLY A 45 14.32 0.66 -0.37
N ALA A 46 14.10 -0.65 -0.45
CA ALA A 46 15.03 -1.60 -1.06
C ALA A 46 15.03 -1.57 -2.60
N LEU A 47 14.14 -0.78 -3.21
CA LEU A 47 14.12 -0.61 -4.67
C LEU A 47 15.18 0.38 -5.16
N ASP A 48 15.74 1.19 -4.27
CA ASP A 48 16.77 2.20 -4.56
C ASP A 48 16.39 3.10 -5.75
N LEU A 49 15.19 3.68 -5.67
CA LEU A 49 14.66 4.55 -6.72
C LEU A 49 15.22 5.98 -6.56
N PRO A 50 15.98 6.51 -7.53
CA PRO A 50 16.33 7.92 -7.54
C PRO A 50 15.06 8.78 -7.57
N LEU A 51 15.17 10.04 -7.14
CA LEU A 51 14.06 10.97 -7.35
C LEU A 51 13.73 11.02 -8.84
N TYR A 52 12.44 10.89 -9.18
CA TYR A 52 12.01 10.91 -10.57
C TYR A 52 12.38 12.24 -11.24
N TYR A 53 13.09 12.12 -12.35
CA TYR A 53 13.43 13.23 -13.20
C TYR A 53 13.31 12.80 -14.68
N ALA A 54 12.52 13.54 -15.45
CA ALA A 54 12.15 13.12 -16.81
C ALA A 54 13.37 13.08 -17.77
N ASP A 55 14.33 13.98 -17.58
CA ASP A 55 15.53 14.01 -18.42
C ASP A 55 16.43 12.80 -18.14
N ASP A 56 16.53 12.38 -16.90
CA ASP A 56 17.26 11.16 -16.52
C ASP A 56 16.59 9.91 -17.08
N GLU A 57 15.25 9.83 -17.02
CA GLU A 57 14.50 8.74 -17.63
C GLU A 57 14.73 8.69 -19.14
N ALA A 58 14.72 9.86 -19.82
CA ALA A 58 14.94 9.92 -21.26
C ALA A 58 16.38 9.51 -21.66
N ALA A 59 17.37 9.85 -20.83
CA ALA A 59 18.78 9.54 -21.09
C ALA A 59 19.18 8.11 -20.74
N HIS A 60 18.62 7.54 -19.67
CA HIS A 60 19.10 6.28 -19.07
C HIS A 60 18.02 5.19 -18.98
N GLY A 61 16.76 5.52 -19.26
CA GLY A 61 15.62 4.62 -19.06
C GLY A 61 15.22 4.45 -17.59
N ALA A 62 14.25 3.57 -17.34
CA ALA A 62 13.77 3.31 -15.99
C ALA A 62 14.76 2.41 -15.22
N PRO A 63 15.13 2.76 -13.97
CA PRO A 63 15.98 1.92 -13.11
C PRO A 63 15.43 0.51 -12.90
N ALA A 64 16.30 -0.45 -12.59
CA ALA A 64 15.91 -1.85 -12.34
C ALA A 64 14.88 -1.98 -11.20
N GLY A 65 14.94 -1.14 -10.17
CA GLY A 65 13.95 -1.08 -9.10
C GLY A 65 12.54 -0.75 -9.58
N VAL A 66 12.42 0.09 -10.63
CA VAL A 66 11.13 0.44 -11.24
C VAL A 66 10.53 -0.78 -11.94
N GLN A 67 11.34 -1.56 -12.66
CA GLN A 67 10.87 -2.78 -13.33
C GLN A 67 10.36 -3.78 -12.30
N ARG A 68 11.12 -4.01 -11.22
CA ARG A 68 10.67 -4.88 -10.10
C ARG A 68 9.34 -4.42 -9.50
N LEU A 69 9.16 -3.11 -9.29
CA LEU A 69 7.90 -2.56 -8.79
C LEU A 69 6.74 -2.80 -9.76
N ARG A 70 6.92 -2.49 -11.04
CA ARG A 70 5.91 -2.69 -12.10
C ARG A 70 5.53 -4.16 -12.23
N GLU A 71 6.49 -5.08 -12.23
CA GLU A 71 6.27 -6.52 -12.29
C GLU A 71 5.50 -7.02 -11.07
N ALA A 72 5.90 -6.61 -9.85
CA ALA A 72 5.17 -6.94 -8.63
C ALA A 72 3.73 -6.42 -8.67
N MET A 73 3.52 -5.19 -9.12
CA MET A 73 2.18 -4.64 -9.27
C MET A 73 1.35 -5.41 -10.31
N ARG A 74 1.90 -5.75 -11.47
CA ARG A 74 1.17 -6.50 -12.51
C ARG A 74 0.85 -7.93 -12.07
N ALA A 75 1.71 -8.56 -11.29
CA ALA A 75 1.52 -9.90 -10.79
C ALA A 75 0.38 -10.03 -9.77
N ASN A 76 -0.05 -8.93 -9.15
CA ASN A 76 -1.03 -8.89 -8.08
C ASN A 76 -2.34 -8.24 -8.52
N ASP A 77 -3.46 -8.66 -7.94
CA ASP A 77 -4.82 -8.19 -8.26
C ASP A 77 -5.19 -6.92 -7.48
N ALA A 78 -4.65 -6.78 -6.27
CA ALA A 78 -4.94 -5.69 -5.35
C ALA A 78 -3.70 -5.12 -4.67
N LEU A 79 -3.86 -3.94 -4.05
CA LEU A 79 -2.82 -3.23 -3.31
C LEU A 79 -3.27 -3.03 -1.85
N LEU A 80 -2.39 -3.33 -0.90
CA LEU A 80 -2.54 -2.93 0.50
C LEU A 80 -1.44 -1.92 0.81
N ILE A 81 -1.81 -0.69 1.11
CA ILE A 81 -0.86 0.41 1.26
C ILE A 81 -0.96 1.02 2.64
N ALA A 82 0.13 1.00 3.42
CA ALA A 82 0.25 1.71 4.68
C ALA A 82 1.16 2.93 4.51
N SER A 83 0.60 4.15 4.64
CA SER A 83 1.36 5.38 4.42
C SER A 83 1.43 6.25 5.66
N PRO A 84 2.64 6.66 6.11
CA PRO A 84 2.74 7.78 7.03
C PRO A 84 2.16 9.06 6.44
N GLU A 85 1.77 9.97 7.33
CA GLU A 85 1.37 11.32 6.96
C GLU A 85 2.54 12.29 7.22
N TYR A 86 2.98 12.99 6.17
CA TYR A 86 3.92 14.10 6.26
C TYR A 86 3.24 15.39 5.78
N ASN A 87 3.05 16.35 6.70
CA ASN A 87 2.43 17.64 6.37
C ASN A 87 1.05 17.48 5.70
N CYS A 88 0.17 16.67 6.27
CA CYS A 88 -1.17 16.36 5.76
C CYS A 88 -1.20 15.61 4.42
N PHE A 89 -0.10 15.02 4.00
CA PHE A 89 0.03 14.32 2.73
C PHE A 89 0.72 12.96 2.90
N PHE A 90 0.73 12.12 1.87
CA PHE A 90 1.51 10.88 1.86
C PHE A 90 3.00 11.18 1.64
N THR A 91 3.85 10.18 1.84
CA THR A 91 5.31 10.39 1.89
C THR A 91 5.94 10.60 0.52
N PRO A 92 7.10 11.29 0.46
CA PRO A 92 7.91 11.40 -0.76
C PRO A 92 8.34 10.04 -1.32
N LEU A 93 8.69 9.08 -0.46
CA LEU A 93 9.04 7.71 -0.88
C LEU A 93 7.91 7.06 -1.68
N LEU A 94 6.68 7.12 -1.15
CA LEU A 94 5.51 6.56 -1.82
C LEU A 94 5.20 7.32 -3.12
N LYS A 95 5.26 8.67 -3.07
CA LYS A 95 5.02 9.50 -4.26
C LYS A 95 6.01 9.18 -5.37
N ASN A 96 7.29 9.11 -5.05
CA ASN A 96 8.35 8.81 -6.01
C ASN A 96 8.17 7.42 -6.65
N ALA A 97 7.87 6.40 -5.84
CA ALA A 97 7.61 5.06 -6.34
C ALA A 97 6.41 5.03 -7.31
N ILE A 98 5.31 5.74 -6.97
CA ILE A 98 4.14 5.84 -7.84
C ILE A 98 4.46 6.61 -9.13
N ASP A 99 5.22 7.70 -9.07
CA ASP A 99 5.60 8.47 -10.24
C ASP A 99 6.42 7.63 -11.21
N TRP A 100 7.43 6.94 -10.73
CA TRP A 100 8.21 6.01 -11.55
C TRP A 100 7.34 4.88 -12.15
N ALA A 101 6.51 4.24 -11.33
CA ALA A 101 5.71 3.11 -11.80
C ALA A 101 4.66 3.52 -12.84
N SER A 102 4.15 4.76 -12.76
CA SER A 102 3.10 5.28 -13.65
C SER A 102 3.60 5.71 -15.02
N ARG A 103 4.93 5.80 -15.25
CA ARG A 103 5.45 6.16 -16.56
C ARG A 103 5.13 5.09 -17.59
N PRO A 104 4.99 5.49 -18.87
CA PRO A 104 4.79 4.53 -19.96
C PRO A 104 5.87 3.44 -19.96
N ASP A 105 5.45 2.21 -20.21
CA ASP A 105 6.32 1.05 -20.30
C ASP A 105 5.96 0.31 -21.59
N SER A 106 6.82 0.42 -22.59
CA SER A 106 6.53 0.06 -23.98
C SER A 106 5.83 -1.27 -24.13
N GLY A 107 4.60 -1.24 -24.66
CA GLY A 107 3.80 -2.43 -24.93
C GLY A 107 3.19 -3.11 -23.70
N GLN A 108 3.40 -2.59 -22.50
CA GLN A 108 2.86 -3.16 -21.27
C GLN A 108 1.64 -2.36 -20.76
N PRO A 109 0.65 -3.03 -20.17
CA PRO A 109 -0.49 -2.34 -19.54
C PRO A 109 -0.04 -1.57 -18.29
N SER A 110 -0.80 -0.52 -17.96
CA SER A 110 -0.60 0.22 -16.70
C SER A 110 -0.61 -0.73 -15.51
N PRO A 111 0.39 -0.65 -14.60
CA PRO A 111 0.41 -1.50 -13.41
C PRO A 111 -0.65 -1.12 -12.38
N PHE A 112 -1.36 0.00 -12.57
CA PHE A 112 -2.40 0.50 -11.66
C PHE A 112 -3.80 0.17 -12.14
N ALA A 113 -4.06 0.18 -13.43
CA ALA A 113 -5.41 0.13 -13.99
C ALA A 113 -6.20 -1.11 -13.54
N GLY A 114 -7.42 -0.88 -13.04
CA GLY A 114 -8.35 -1.93 -12.66
C GLY A 114 -8.03 -2.66 -11.35
N LYS A 115 -6.99 -2.25 -10.61
CA LYS A 115 -6.67 -2.84 -9.30
C LYS A 115 -7.57 -2.28 -8.21
N PHE A 116 -7.86 -3.10 -7.21
CA PHE A 116 -8.44 -2.62 -5.95
C PHE A 116 -7.33 -2.20 -4.98
N ALA A 117 -7.62 -1.22 -4.10
CA ALA A 117 -6.70 -0.85 -3.05
C ALA A 117 -7.41 -0.61 -1.71
N ALA A 118 -6.75 -1.01 -0.61
CA ALA A 118 -7.09 -0.61 0.75
C ALA A 118 -5.95 0.23 1.36
N LEU A 119 -6.32 1.25 2.14
CA LEU A 119 -5.39 2.23 2.68
C LEU A 119 -5.35 2.19 4.19
N LEU A 120 -4.12 2.22 4.72
CA LEU A 120 -3.82 2.24 6.15
C LEU A 120 -2.88 3.40 6.47
N ALA A 121 -2.96 3.91 7.69
CA ALA A 121 -1.98 4.84 8.24
C ALA A 121 -1.76 4.59 9.73
N ALA A 122 -0.59 4.91 10.23
CA ALA A 122 -0.28 4.92 11.66
C ALA A 122 0.64 6.10 11.98
N SER A 123 0.34 6.83 13.07
CA SER A 123 1.12 7.99 13.51
C SER A 123 1.13 8.09 15.03
N PRO A 124 2.24 8.55 15.67
CA PRO A 124 2.24 8.84 17.10
C PRO A 124 1.29 10.00 17.48
N GLY A 125 0.86 10.82 16.53
CA GLY A 125 -0.11 11.88 16.76
C GLY A 125 -1.55 11.38 16.91
N ALA A 126 -2.43 12.23 17.49
CA ALA A 126 -3.83 11.91 17.79
C ALA A 126 -4.70 11.61 16.56
N LEU A 127 -4.29 12.03 15.36
CA LEU A 127 -5.04 11.82 14.12
C LEU A 127 -4.64 10.53 13.36
N GLY A 128 -3.61 9.82 13.81
CA GLY A 128 -3.22 8.55 13.22
C GLY A 128 -2.74 8.60 11.76
N GLY A 129 -2.58 9.79 11.19
CA GLY A 129 -2.23 9.95 9.77
C GLY A 129 -3.44 10.01 8.81
N VAL A 130 -4.65 10.25 9.35
CA VAL A 130 -5.90 10.21 8.57
C VAL A 130 -5.97 11.26 7.45
N ARG A 131 -5.29 12.41 7.59
CA ARG A 131 -5.33 13.51 6.60
C ARG A 131 -4.58 13.18 5.30
N GLY A 132 -3.56 12.31 5.36
CA GLY A 132 -2.82 11.85 4.18
C GLY A 132 -3.60 10.88 3.29
N LEU A 133 -4.54 10.12 3.87
CA LEU A 133 -5.27 9.08 3.15
C LEU A 133 -6.19 9.61 2.02
N PRO A 134 -6.95 10.70 2.18
CA PRO A 134 -7.73 11.29 1.10
C PRO A 134 -6.88 11.70 -0.11
N ALA A 135 -5.72 12.30 0.12
CA ALA A 135 -4.80 12.69 -0.95
C ALA A 135 -4.27 11.47 -1.71
N LEU A 136 -3.89 10.41 -0.98
CA LEU A 136 -3.46 9.15 -1.58
C LEU A 136 -4.58 8.48 -2.38
N ARG A 137 -5.81 8.51 -1.87
CA ARG A 137 -7.00 8.00 -2.58
C ARG A 137 -7.20 8.70 -3.92
N ILE A 138 -7.12 10.04 -3.95
CA ILE A 138 -7.26 10.83 -5.18
C ILE A 138 -6.17 10.45 -6.19
N LEU A 139 -4.91 10.38 -5.74
CA LEU A 139 -3.79 10.00 -6.61
C LEU A 139 -4.01 8.63 -7.26
N LEU A 140 -4.34 7.62 -6.46
CA LEU A 140 -4.54 6.26 -6.94
C LEU A 140 -5.76 6.14 -7.88
N SER A 141 -6.85 6.84 -7.56
CA SER A 141 -8.05 6.88 -8.41
C SER A 141 -7.75 7.49 -9.78
N ASN A 142 -6.93 8.56 -9.85
CA ASN A 142 -6.50 9.17 -11.11
C ASN A 142 -5.65 8.22 -11.97
N LEU A 143 -5.02 7.21 -11.37
CA LEU A 143 -4.27 6.15 -12.06
C LEU A 143 -5.12 4.93 -12.44
N GLY A 144 -6.43 4.97 -12.15
CA GLY A 144 -7.37 3.90 -12.48
C GLY A 144 -7.47 2.80 -11.42
N VAL A 145 -7.02 3.06 -10.19
CA VAL A 145 -7.18 2.15 -9.05
C VAL A 145 -8.54 2.36 -8.40
N LEU A 146 -9.25 1.28 -8.12
CA LEU A 146 -10.52 1.25 -7.39
C LEU A 146 -10.23 1.23 -5.88
N VAL A 147 -10.10 2.40 -5.28
CA VAL A 147 -9.79 2.49 -3.84
C VAL A 147 -11.04 2.21 -3.02
N LEU A 148 -11.00 1.14 -2.22
CA LEU A 148 -12.14 0.73 -1.39
C LEU A 148 -12.52 1.82 -0.36
N PRO A 149 -13.81 1.96 -0.03
CA PRO A 149 -14.27 3.01 0.89
C PRO A 149 -13.64 2.92 2.29
N GLY A 150 -13.51 1.70 2.82
CA GLY A 150 -12.91 1.45 4.13
C GLY A 150 -11.42 1.78 4.18
N GLN A 151 -11.01 2.46 5.25
CA GLN A 151 -9.61 2.78 5.53
C GLN A 151 -9.39 2.81 7.05
N LEU A 152 -8.14 2.64 7.50
CA LEU A 152 -7.80 2.72 8.91
C LEU A 152 -6.66 3.70 9.14
N ALA A 153 -6.83 4.61 10.11
CA ALA A 153 -5.76 5.43 10.67
C ALA A 153 -5.60 5.09 12.15
N VAL A 154 -4.40 4.69 12.57
CA VAL A 154 -4.08 4.29 13.95
C VAL A 154 -3.41 5.45 14.67
N PRO A 155 -4.12 6.14 15.59
CA PRO A 155 -3.55 7.19 16.41
C PRO A 155 -2.65 6.62 17.51
N LEU A 156 -1.83 7.48 18.13
CA LEU A 156 -0.96 7.13 19.26
C LEU A 156 -0.17 5.83 19.02
N ALA A 157 0.36 5.69 17.80
CA ALA A 157 0.92 4.44 17.31
C ALA A 157 2.08 3.88 18.16
N HIS A 158 2.72 4.71 19.00
CA HIS A 158 3.74 4.29 19.96
C HIS A 158 3.18 3.41 21.09
N GLU A 159 1.87 3.47 21.36
CA GLU A 159 1.16 2.68 22.38
C GLU A 159 0.19 1.66 21.78
N ALA A 160 -0.10 1.78 20.48
CA ALA A 160 -1.21 1.09 19.84
C ALA A 160 -1.02 -0.41 19.66
N PHE A 161 0.23 -0.91 19.67
CA PHE A 161 0.51 -2.30 19.35
C PHE A 161 0.84 -3.12 20.58
N ALA A 162 0.34 -4.36 20.64
CA ALA A 162 0.74 -5.39 21.57
C ALA A 162 2.09 -6.04 21.15
N ASP A 163 2.64 -6.90 22.02
CA ASP A 163 3.94 -7.53 21.78
C ASP A 163 3.92 -8.53 20.62
N ASP A 164 2.76 -9.12 20.33
CA ASP A 164 2.51 -9.99 19.19
C ASP A 164 2.25 -9.23 17.87
N GLY A 165 2.26 -7.89 17.90
CA GLY A 165 2.05 -7.02 16.74
C GLY A 165 0.59 -6.65 16.47
N SER A 166 -0.40 -7.24 17.16
CA SER A 166 -1.82 -6.88 17.07
C SER A 166 -2.11 -5.48 17.64
N LEU A 167 -3.27 -4.92 17.31
CA LEU A 167 -3.70 -3.64 17.88
C LEU A 167 -4.37 -3.86 19.24
N ARG A 168 -3.93 -3.11 20.28
CA ARG A 168 -4.49 -3.21 21.64
C ARG A 168 -5.95 -2.77 21.72
N ASP A 169 -6.35 -1.79 20.91
CA ASP A 169 -7.74 -1.34 20.83
C ASP A 169 -8.55 -2.29 19.95
N ALA A 170 -9.51 -3.00 20.57
CA ALA A 170 -10.36 -3.96 19.89
C ALA A 170 -11.22 -3.34 18.77
N ARG A 171 -11.52 -2.05 18.80
CA ARG A 171 -12.26 -1.37 17.73
C ARG A 171 -11.36 -1.14 16.51
N LEU A 172 -10.11 -0.70 16.73
CA LEU A 172 -9.13 -0.55 15.66
C LEU A 172 -8.80 -1.90 15.04
N GLU A 173 -8.62 -2.94 15.86
CA GLU A 173 -8.38 -4.31 15.40
C GLU A 173 -9.55 -4.83 14.54
N LYS A 174 -10.78 -4.65 15.00
CA LYS A 174 -11.97 -4.99 14.22
C LYS A 174 -12.02 -4.23 12.89
N THR A 175 -11.79 -2.92 12.92
CA THR A 175 -11.77 -2.08 11.71
C THR A 175 -10.67 -2.52 10.74
N LEU A 176 -9.47 -2.87 11.23
CA LEU A 176 -8.42 -3.43 10.39
C LEU A 176 -8.90 -4.72 9.71
N GLY A 177 -9.53 -5.62 10.49
CA GLY A 177 -10.10 -6.85 9.99
C GLY A 177 -11.16 -6.64 8.90
N GLU A 178 -11.99 -5.59 9.01
CA GLU A 178 -12.99 -5.20 8.02
C GLU A 178 -12.32 -4.62 6.74
N VAL A 179 -11.35 -3.73 6.91
CA VAL A 179 -10.63 -3.11 5.78
C VAL A 179 -9.90 -4.15 4.93
N VAL A 180 -9.15 -5.06 5.57
CA VAL A 180 -8.45 -6.11 4.82
C VAL A 180 -9.41 -7.15 4.25
N GLY A 181 -10.51 -7.46 4.95
CA GLY A 181 -11.54 -8.36 4.47
C GLY A 181 -12.24 -7.85 3.22
N ALA A 182 -12.42 -6.54 3.09
CA ALA A 182 -13.00 -5.92 1.92
C ALA A 182 -12.18 -6.16 0.64
N LEU A 183 -10.84 -6.25 0.73
CA LEU A 183 -10.00 -6.62 -0.41
C LEU A 183 -10.31 -8.02 -0.94
N LEU A 184 -10.59 -8.98 -0.05
CA LEU A 184 -10.91 -10.35 -0.43
C LEU A 184 -12.30 -10.48 -1.06
N THR A 185 -13.25 -9.67 -0.60
CA THR A 185 -14.62 -9.71 -1.11
C THR A 185 -14.83 -8.91 -2.39
N ALA A 186 -13.96 -7.95 -2.68
CA ALA A 186 -14.03 -7.13 -3.90
C ALA A 186 -13.95 -7.96 -5.20
N PHE A 187 -13.39 -9.17 -5.14
CA PHE A 187 -13.23 -10.08 -6.28
C PHE A 187 -14.27 -11.21 -6.32
N LYS A 188 -15.19 -11.25 -5.36
CA LYS A 188 -16.27 -12.25 -5.40
C LYS A 188 -17.34 -11.80 -6.38
N PRO A 189 -17.80 -12.67 -7.31
CA PRO A 189 -18.97 -12.37 -8.09
C PRO A 189 -20.17 -12.15 -7.15
N ALA A 190 -21.02 -11.18 -7.49
CA ALA A 190 -22.26 -10.92 -6.78
C ALA A 190 -23.22 -12.11 -6.83
#